data_98cd14e50deda82ebfe12f4abaa4def7
#
_entry.id   98cd14e50deda82ebfe12f4abaa4def7
#
_cell.length_a   1.000
_cell.length_b   1.000
_cell.length_c   1.000
_cell.angle_alpha   90.00
_cell.angle_beta   90.00
_cell.angle_gamma   90.00
#
_symmetry.space_group_name_H-M   'P 1'
#
loop_
_entity.id
_entity.type
_entity.pdbx_description
1 polymer ?
#
loop_
_entity_poly.entity_id
_entity_poly.type
_entity_poly.pdbx_seq_one_letter_code
_entity_poly.pdbx_strand_id
1 'polypeptide(L)'
;GASLALAITPSAPQDAAVDWDALAPMLPPADLVPFTPPTGLQNQANDLAGGECAMLMFQPTQPVRDAVRHHRTRADDLANQRVALENISPAVDGGAYPVKTIPHARIVVQADIFMDGHDQLAAEVRWRAKDEARWHIVPMTRGLNDRWEAAFRPRRIGAHEFVVAAWFDAWHTFTHDIEVKHQAGRDLSLEVHEGLDELGLQSRTEVEELLAHLERQIADSS
;
A
#
# COMPACT_ATOMS: atom_id res chain seq x y z
N GLY A 1 -8.51 26.31 -5.02
CA GLY A 1 -8.84 24.89 -5.02
C GLY A 1 -8.02 24.20 -6.09
N ALA A 2 -7.64 22.95 -5.88
CA ALA A 2 -6.95 22.17 -6.89
C ALA A 2 -7.93 21.82 -8.02
N SER A 3 -7.59 22.11 -9.27
CA SER A 3 -8.34 21.69 -10.44
C SER A 3 -7.63 20.49 -11.08
N LEU A 4 -8.42 19.55 -11.62
CA LEU A 4 -7.91 18.43 -12.40
C LEU A 4 -8.14 18.75 -13.88
N ALA A 5 -7.10 18.66 -14.69
CA ALA A 5 -7.19 18.74 -16.14
C ALA A 5 -7.04 17.34 -16.75
N LEU A 6 -8.00 16.93 -17.57
CA LEU A 6 -7.95 15.70 -18.34
C LEU A 6 -7.81 16.04 -19.82
N ALA A 7 -6.71 15.60 -20.42
CA ALA A 7 -6.50 15.66 -21.86
C ALA A 7 -6.83 14.30 -22.48
N ILE A 8 -7.70 14.28 -23.48
CA ILE A 8 -8.10 13.07 -24.19
C ILE A 8 -7.64 13.21 -25.65
N THR A 9 -6.87 12.23 -26.09
CA THR A 9 -6.41 12.12 -27.48
C THR A 9 -6.76 10.74 -28.01
N PRO A 10 -7.26 10.63 -29.25
CA PRO A 10 -7.45 9.33 -29.89
C PRO A 10 -6.10 8.63 -30.04
N SER A 11 -6.07 7.34 -29.78
CA SER A 11 -4.87 6.51 -29.95
C SER A 11 -4.61 6.12 -31.42
N ALA A 12 -5.55 6.39 -32.32
CA ALA A 12 -5.46 6.13 -33.73
C ALA A 12 -5.82 7.38 -34.54
N PRO A 13 -5.34 7.53 -35.80
CA PRO A 13 -5.65 8.68 -36.66
C PRO A 13 -7.09 8.64 -37.21
N GLN A 14 -7.97 7.89 -36.62
CA GLN A 14 -9.38 7.76 -36.96
C GLN A 14 -10.23 8.49 -35.92
N ASP A 15 -11.42 8.91 -36.36
CA ASP A 15 -12.42 9.51 -35.46
C ASP A 15 -12.77 8.49 -34.34
N ALA A 16 -12.84 8.98 -33.14
CA ALA A 16 -13.11 8.14 -31.96
C ALA A 16 -14.17 8.75 -31.05
N ALA A 17 -15.16 7.96 -30.68
CA ALA A 17 -16.07 8.30 -29.60
C ALA A 17 -15.43 8.02 -28.25
N VAL A 18 -15.66 8.91 -27.29
CA VAL A 18 -15.16 8.75 -25.92
C VAL A 18 -16.13 7.86 -25.13
N ASP A 19 -15.65 6.71 -24.66
CA ASP A 19 -16.41 5.84 -23.78
C ASP A 19 -16.37 6.40 -22.35
N TRP A 20 -17.38 7.17 -22.00
CA TRP A 20 -17.54 7.78 -20.68
C TRP A 20 -17.85 6.75 -19.60
N ASP A 21 -18.52 5.65 -19.91
CA ASP A 21 -18.85 4.60 -18.95
C ASP A 21 -17.58 3.87 -18.50
N ALA A 22 -16.62 3.73 -19.40
CA ALA A 22 -15.30 3.18 -19.05
C ALA A 22 -14.42 4.17 -18.29
N LEU A 23 -14.52 5.48 -18.59
CA LEU A 23 -13.69 6.52 -17.96
C LEU A 23 -14.21 6.96 -16.59
N ALA A 24 -15.50 7.08 -16.40
CA ALA A 24 -16.11 7.62 -15.18
C ALA A 24 -15.62 6.91 -13.89
N PRO A 25 -15.51 5.60 -13.81
CA PRO A 25 -15.00 4.91 -12.61
C PRO A 25 -13.52 5.22 -12.31
N MET A 26 -12.77 5.72 -13.29
CA MET A 26 -11.35 6.03 -13.18
C MET A 26 -11.10 7.48 -12.72
N LEU A 27 -12.11 8.34 -12.84
CA LEU A 27 -12.02 9.72 -12.42
C LEU A 27 -12.27 9.88 -10.92
N PRO A 28 -11.63 10.84 -10.23
CA PRO A 28 -12.00 11.21 -8.88
C PRO A 28 -13.41 11.83 -8.86
N PRO A 29 -14.12 11.82 -7.73
CA PRO A 29 -15.37 12.55 -7.56
C PRO A 29 -15.14 14.04 -7.80
N ALA A 30 -15.59 14.54 -8.96
CA ALA A 30 -15.37 15.91 -9.39
C ALA A 30 -16.44 16.35 -10.38
N ASP A 31 -16.77 17.63 -10.35
CA ASP A 31 -17.69 18.23 -11.29
C ASP A 31 -16.93 18.81 -12.48
N LEU A 32 -17.49 18.64 -13.69
CA LEU A 32 -16.96 19.27 -14.89
C LEU A 32 -17.18 20.79 -14.80
N VAL A 33 -16.11 21.54 -14.97
CA VAL A 33 -16.14 23.00 -14.89
C VAL A 33 -15.97 23.57 -16.30
N PRO A 34 -16.83 24.50 -16.74
CA PRO A 34 -16.65 25.21 -18.00
C PRO A 34 -15.32 25.98 -18.01
N PHE A 35 -14.56 25.82 -19.06
CA PHE A 35 -13.36 26.63 -19.30
C PHE A 35 -13.17 26.85 -20.79
N THR A 36 -12.39 27.84 -21.14
CA THR A 36 -12.03 28.12 -22.55
C THR A 36 -10.66 27.49 -22.83
N PRO A 37 -10.58 26.41 -23.61
CA PRO A 37 -9.32 25.78 -23.92
C PRO A 37 -8.42 26.68 -24.78
N PRO A 38 -7.10 26.46 -24.75
CA PRO A 38 -6.17 27.06 -25.72
C PRO A 38 -6.54 26.72 -27.14
N THR A 39 -6.09 27.58 -28.09
CA THR A 39 -6.36 27.40 -29.53
C THR A 39 -5.90 26.01 -29.99
N GLY A 40 -6.75 25.31 -30.73
CA GLY A 40 -6.48 23.97 -31.26
C GLY A 40 -6.94 22.80 -30.30
N LEU A 41 -7.58 23.13 -29.19
CA LEU A 41 -8.19 22.16 -28.30
C LEU A 41 -9.71 22.34 -28.27
N GLN A 42 -10.41 21.22 -28.08
CA GLN A 42 -11.86 21.22 -27.88
C GLN A 42 -12.22 21.16 -26.38
N ASN A 43 -13.38 21.72 -26.04
CA ASN A 43 -13.95 21.72 -24.70
C ASN A 43 -14.94 20.54 -24.48
N GLN A 44 -15.21 19.78 -25.54
CA GLN A 44 -16.09 18.59 -25.48
C GLN A 44 -15.38 17.42 -26.11
N ALA A 45 -15.55 16.26 -25.49
CA ALA A 45 -14.82 15.05 -25.86
C ALA A 45 -15.76 13.91 -26.26
N ASN A 46 -16.95 14.20 -26.76
CA ASN A 46 -17.90 13.15 -27.15
C ASN A 46 -17.45 12.45 -28.44
N ASP A 47 -17.07 13.22 -29.44
CA ASP A 47 -16.59 12.70 -30.72
C ASP A 47 -15.33 13.51 -31.10
N LEU A 48 -14.21 12.84 -31.21
CA LEU A 48 -12.92 13.43 -31.58
C LEU A 48 -12.55 12.97 -32.98
N ALA A 49 -12.35 13.94 -33.89
CA ALA A 49 -11.80 13.64 -35.20
C ALA A 49 -10.32 13.22 -35.09
N GLY A 50 -9.84 12.48 -36.09
CA GLY A 50 -8.46 11.99 -36.09
C GLY A 50 -7.46 13.14 -35.96
N GLY A 51 -6.62 13.07 -34.93
CA GLY A 51 -5.62 14.09 -34.61
C GLY A 51 -6.11 15.24 -33.72
N GLU A 52 -7.37 15.25 -33.32
CA GLU A 52 -7.89 16.23 -32.37
C GLU A 52 -7.55 15.85 -30.92
N CYS A 53 -7.57 16.84 -30.04
CA CYS A 53 -7.40 16.65 -28.59
C CYS A 53 -8.48 17.43 -27.85
N ALA A 54 -9.14 16.80 -26.90
CA ALA A 54 -10.04 17.50 -26.00
C ALA A 54 -9.37 17.71 -24.64
N MET A 55 -9.63 18.86 -24.03
CA MET A 55 -9.22 19.17 -22.68
C MET A 55 -10.46 19.47 -21.85
N LEU A 56 -10.58 18.76 -20.72
CA LEU A 56 -11.66 18.92 -19.77
C LEU A 56 -11.09 19.35 -18.43
N MET A 57 -11.77 20.27 -17.77
CA MET A 57 -11.42 20.73 -16.43
C MET A 57 -12.46 20.24 -15.43
N PHE A 58 -11.98 19.71 -14.34
CA PHE A 58 -12.82 19.24 -13.23
C PHE A 58 -12.44 19.94 -11.93
N GLN A 59 -13.43 20.20 -11.11
CA GLN A 59 -13.25 20.66 -9.74
C GLN A 59 -13.64 19.53 -8.78
N PRO A 60 -12.72 19.08 -7.91
CA PRO A 60 -13.03 18.05 -6.94
C PRO A 60 -14.22 18.44 -6.07
N THR A 61 -15.21 17.55 -5.94
CA THR A 61 -16.36 17.73 -5.03
C THR A 61 -16.00 17.50 -3.58
N GLN A 62 -14.88 16.80 -3.35
CA GLN A 62 -14.33 16.58 -2.02
C GLN A 62 -12.97 17.28 -1.91
N PRO A 63 -12.65 17.89 -0.76
CA PRO A 63 -11.34 18.51 -0.58
C PRO A 63 -10.25 17.45 -0.73
N VAL A 64 -9.30 17.70 -1.62
CA VAL A 64 -8.06 16.93 -1.67
C VAL A 64 -7.40 17.10 -0.31
N ARG A 65 -7.25 16.04 0.44
CA ARG A 65 -6.59 16.09 1.75
C ARG A 65 -5.13 16.43 1.53
N ASP A 66 -4.69 17.52 2.12
CA ASP A 66 -3.28 17.87 2.12
C ASP A 66 -2.45 16.81 2.81
N ALA A 67 -1.22 16.68 2.33
CA ALA A 67 -0.26 15.67 2.71
C ALA A 67 -0.16 15.49 4.23
N VAL A 68 0.10 14.25 4.57
CA VAL A 68 0.54 13.76 5.87
C VAL A 68 1.25 14.87 6.66
N ARG A 69 0.68 15.26 7.79
CA ARG A 69 1.45 16.00 8.78
C ARG A 69 2.66 15.14 9.13
N HIS A 70 3.83 15.60 8.76
CA HIS A 70 5.06 15.02 9.25
C HIS A 70 4.99 15.03 10.77
N HIS A 71 4.71 13.91 11.39
CA HIS A 71 4.93 13.73 12.80
C HIS A 71 6.42 13.93 13.00
N ARG A 72 6.78 15.01 13.72
CA ARG A 72 8.14 15.13 14.23
C ARG A 72 8.33 13.96 15.19
N THR A 73 9.05 12.96 14.73
CA THR A 73 9.48 11.85 15.56
C THR A 73 10.35 12.45 16.67
N ARG A 74 10.01 12.21 17.93
CA ARG A 74 10.84 12.65 19.05
C ARG A 74 12.14 11.85 19.03
N ALA A 75 13.23 12.45 19.48
CA ALA A 75 14.52 11.76 19.58
C ALA A 75 14.42 10.48 20.44
N ASP A 76 13.55 10.47 21.46
CA ASP A 76 13.29 9.31 22.29
C ASP A 76 12.60 8.18 21.53
N ASP A 77 11.69 8.50 20.58
CA ASP A 77 11.04 7.51 19.73
C ASP A 77 12.05 6.87 18.77
N LEU A 78 13.00 7.64 18.26
CA LEU A 78 14.08 7.13 17.41
C LEU A 78 15.06 6.24 18.18
N ALA A 79 15.36 6.57 19.43
CA ALA A 79 16.26 5.78 20.27
C ALA A 79 15.69 4.40 20.63
N ASN A 80 14.36 4.25 20.61
CA ASN A 80 13.66 3.00 20.90
C ASN A 80 13.21 2.26 19.62
N GLN A 81 13.49 2.80 18.44
CA GLN A 81 13.09 2.20 17.18
C GLN A 81 14.04 1.06 16.82
N ARG A 82 13.59 -0.18 17.03
CA ARG A 82 14.37 -1.39 16.70
C ARG A 82 14.26 -1.78 15.22
N VAL A 83 13.18 -1.38 14.53
CA VAL A 83 12.93 -1.72 13.12
C VAL A 83 13.44 -0.62 12.24
N ALA A 84 14.41 -0.92 11.38
CA ALA A 84 14.90 -0.03 10.33
C ALA A 84 14.09 -0.23 9.04
N LEU A 85 13.79 0.87 8.35
CA LEU A 85 13.01 0.90 7.12
C LEU A 85 13.69 1.86 6.15
N GLU A 86 14.29 1.31 5.10
CA GLU A 86 15.15 2.03 4.17
C GLU A 86 14.80 1.72 2.71
N ASN A 87 15.37 2.47 1.79
CA ASN A 87 15.30 2.24 0.34
C ASN A 87 13.90 1.99 -0.20
N ILE A 88 12.89 2.73 0.30
CA ILE A 88 11.51 2.62 -0.17
C ILE A 88 11.42 3.05 -1.63
N SER A 89 10.86 2.19 -2.46
CA SER A 89 10.57 2.45 -3.88
C SER A 89 9.14 2.05 -4.24
N PRO A 90 8.51 2.68 -5.27
CA PRO A 90 9.10 3.68 -6.16
C PRO A 90 9.18 5.06 -5.50
N ALA A 91 10.28 5.76 -5.68
CA ALA A 91 10.47 7.12 -5.20
C ALA A 91 11.25 7.94 -6.24
N VAL A 92 10.92 9.22 -6.36
CA VAL A 92 11.65 10.20 -7.17
C VAL A 92 12.25 11.22 -6.22
N ASP A 93 13.58 11.38 -6.29
CA ASP A 93 14.34 12.29 -5.43
C ASP A 93 14.01 12.07 -3.93
N GLY A 94 14.17 10.83 -3.47
CA GLY A 94 13.90 10.47 -2.08
C GLY A 94 12.44 10.64 -1.64
N GLY A 95 11.48 10.70 -2.59
CA GLY A 95 10.07 10.91 -2.31
C GLY A 95 9.63 12.38 -2.35
N ALA A 96 10.52 13.29 -2.76
CA ALA A 96 10.19 14.73 -2.89
C ALA A 96 9.16 14.98 -4.00
N TYR A 97 9.13 14.13 -5.01
CA TYR A 97 8.20 14.26 -6.13
C TYR A 97 7.38 12.99 -6.35
N PRO A 98 6.11 13.14 -6.81
CA PRO A 98 5.28 11.99 -7.10
C PRO A 98 5.79 11.19 -8.30
N VAL A 99 5.72 9.89 -8.21
CA VAL A 99 5.97 8.97 -9.32
C VAL A 99 4.78 8.98 -10.26
N LYS A 100 5.04 9.10 -11.56
CA LYS A 100 3.98 9.06 -12.59
C LYS A 100 3.65 7.63 -12.96
N THR A 101 2.36 7.34 -13.07
CA THR A 101 1.83 6.06 -13.49
C THR A 101 0.51 6.25 -14.21
N ILE A 102 -0.05 5.16 -14.73
CA ILE A 102 -1.37 5.11 -15.36
C ILE A 102 -2.31 4.24 -14.53
N PRO A 103 -3.63 4.44 -14.62
CA PRO A 103 -4.60 3.56 -13.98
C PRO A 103 -4.38 2.10 -14.38
N HIS A 104 -4.69 1.20 -13.45
CA HIS A 104 -4.51 -0.26 -13.59
C HIS A 104 -3.06 -0.76 -13.76
N ALA A 105 -2.07 0.11 -13.83
CA ALA A 105 -0.67 -0.31 -13.80
C ALA A 105 -0.36 -0.99 -12.46
N ARG A 106 0.44 -2.06 -12.52
CA ARG A 106 0.95 -2.71 -11.32
C ARG A 106 2.08 -1.87 -10.73
N ILE A 107 1.86 -1.28 -9.58
CA ILE A 107 2.88 -0.57 -8.82
C ILE A 107 3.47 -1.56 -7.82
N VAL A 108 4.76 -1.80 -7.96
CA VAL A 108 5.53 -2.64 -7.04
C VAL A 108 6.19 -1.72 -6.02
N VAL A 109 5.85 -1.89 -4.76
CA VAL A 109 6.50 -1.21 -3.64
C VAL A 109 7.51 -2.15 -3.03
N GLN A 110 8.73 -1.67 -2.86
CA GLN A 110 9.81 -2.40 -2.23
C GLN A 110 10.43 -1.55 -1.14
N ALA A 111 10.94 -2.20 -0.09
CA ALA A 111 11.67 -1.57 0.99
C ALA A 111 12.68 -2.56 1.57
N ASP A 112 13.76 -2.06 2.13
CA ASP A 112 14.67 -2.85 2.95
C ASP A 112 14.19 -2.70 4.40
N ILE A 113 13.79 -3.82 5.03
CA ILE A 113 13.21 -3.83 6.37
C ILE A 113 13.93 -4.85 7.22
N PHE A 114 14.60 -4.39 8.25
CA PHE A 114 15.41 -5.23 9.12
C PHE A 114 15.40 -4.71 10.57
N MET A 115 15.79 -5.56 11.48
CA MET A 115 16.02 -5.22 12.89
C MET A 115 17.17 -6.05 13.45
N ASP A 116 17.67 -5.65 14.61
CA ASP A 116 18.63 -6.44 15.38
C ASP A 116 17.95 -7.65 16.01
N GLY A 117 18.64 -8.79 16.03
CA GLY A 117 18.15 -10.02 16.62
C GLY A 117 17.56 -11.01 15.62
N HIS A 118 16.83 -12.00 16.14
CA HIS A 118 16.24 -13.11 15.37
C HIS A 118 14.72 -13.04 15.29
N ASP A 119 14.15 -11.98 15.83
CA ASP A 119 12.70 -11.79 15.89
C ASP A 119 12.10 -11.65 14.49
N GLN A 120 10.87 -12.10 14.34
CA GLN A 120 10.16 -12.02 13.06
C GLN A 120 9.55 -10.63 12.87
N LEU A 121 9.57 -10.16 11.63
CA LEU A 121 8.97 -8.90 11.24
C LEU A 121 7.73 -9.14 10.38
N ALA A 122 6.77 -8.26 10.50
CA ALA A 122 5.69 -8.12 9.53
C ALA A 122 5.71 -6.72 8.91
N ALA A 123 5.27 -6.63 7.68
CA ALA A 123 5.19 -5.36 6.97
C ALA A 123 4.00 -5.32 6.02
N GLU A 124 3.49 -4.13 5.79
CA GLU A 124 2.39 -3.89 4.86
C GLU A 124 2.55 -2.56 4.12
N VAL A 125 2.00 -2.51 2.92
CA VAL A 125 1.77 -1.27 2.19
C VAL A 125 0.34 -0.83 2.43
N ARG A 126 0.16 0.39 2.92
CA ARG A 126 -1.12 1.07 2.97
C ARG A 126 -1.16 2.11 1.85
N TRP A 127 -2.18 2.06 1.03
CA TRP A 127 -2.32 3.01 -0.07
C TRP A 127 -3.77 3.49 -0.22
N ARG A 128 -3.96 4.69 -0.78
CA ARG A 128 -5.27 5.25 -1.10
C ARG A 128 -5.16 6.37 -2.14
N ALA A 129 -6.27 6.75 -2.77
CA ALA A 129 -6.35 8.03 -3.44
C ALA A 129 -6.40 9.15 -2.38
N LYS A 130 -5.87 10.34 -2.67
CA LYS A 130 -5.84 11.46 -1.71
C LYS A 130 -7.21 11.94 -1.26
N ASP A 131 -8.24 11.71 -2.05
CA ASP A 131 -9.63 12.02 -1.75
C ASP A 131 -10.37 10.90 -1.00
N GLU A 132 -9.74 9.73 -0.81
CA GLU A 132 -10.31 8.63 -0.03
C GLU A 132 -9.93 8.72 1.44
N ALA A 133 -10.91 8.42 2.32
CA ALA A 133 -10.65 8.32 3.75
C ALA A 133 -10.06 6.97 4.14
N ARG A 134 -10.43 5.91 3.41
CA ARG A 134 -10.07 4.52 3.72
C ARG A 134 -8.74 4.15 3.08
N TRP A 135 -7.90 3.50 3.87
CA TRP A 135 -6.69 2.86 3.36
C TRP A 135 -6.97 1.45 2.85
N HIS A 136 -6.37 1.13 1.72
CA HIS A 136 -6.24 -0.25 1.23
C HIS A 136 -4.94 -0.81 1.77
N ILE A 137 -4.98 -2.03 2.28
CA ILE A 137 -3.84 -2.68 2.92
C ILE A 137 -3.41 -3.87 2.08
N VAL A 138 -2.12 -3.98 1.84
CA VAL A 138 -1.51 -5.11 1.14
C VAL A 138 -0.31 -5.59 1.96
N PRO A 139 -0.33 -6.83 2.48
CA PRO A 139 0.83 -7.41 3.15
C PRO A 139 2.05 -7.42 2.24
N MET A 140 3.23 -7.18 2.80
CA MET A 140 4.50 -7.34 2.10
C MET A 140 5.06 -8.74 2.32
N THR A 141 5.74 -9.24 1.31
CA THR A 141 6.45 -10.52 1.37
C THR A 141 7.95 -10.25 1.50
N ARG A 142 8.59 -10.91 2.46
CA ARG A 142 10.04 -10.86 2.64
C ARG A 142 10.72 -11.69 1.56
N GLY A 143 11.70 -11.09 0.89
CA GLY A 143 12.57 -11.73 -0.09
C GLY A 143 13.97 -11.94 0.46
N LEU A 144 14.95 -12.01 -0.44
CA LEU A 144 16.35 -12.13 -0.07
C LEU A 144 16.91 -10.79 0.42
N ASN A 145 17.91 -10.85 1.31
CA ASN A 145 18.64 -9.68 1.82
C ASN A 145 17.73 -8.59 2.41
N ASP A 146 16.77 -9.01 3.22
CA ASP A 146 15.82 -8.12 3.90
C ASP A 146 15.00 -7.21 2.97
N ARG A 147 14.94 -7.54 1.69
CA ARG A 147 14.12 -6.87 0.71
C ARG A 147 12.68 -7.36 0.81
N TRP A 148 11.76 -6.43 1.05
CA TRP A 148 10.32 -6.70 1.13
C TRP A 148 9.61 -6.13 -0.08
N GLU A 149 8.56 -6.81 -0.54
CA GLU A 149 7.80 -6.43 -1.72
C GLU A 149 6.30 -6.60 -1.50
N ALA A 150 5.53 -5.63 -1.99
CA ALA A 150 4.09 -5.74 -2.22
C ALA A 150 3.72 -5.04 -3.51
N ALA A 151 2.53 -5.32 -4.05
CA ALA A 151 2.06 -4.65 -5.25
C ALA A 151 0.59 -4.30 -5.16
N PHE A 152 0.24 -3.15 -5.72
CA PHE A 152 -1.15 -2.72 -5.85
C PHE A 152 -1.43 -2.13 -7.23
N ARG A 153 -2.70 -1.90 -7.54
CA ARG A 153 -3.15 -1.33 -8.82
C ARG A 153 -4.17 -0.23 -8.55
N PRO A 154 -3.80 1.05 -8.69
CA PRO A 154 -4.77 2.13 -8.59
C PRO A 154 -5.71 2.05 -9.79
N ARG A 155 -7.01 2.21 -9.55
CA ARG A 155 -8.03 2.15 -10.60
C ARG A 155 -8.44 3.52 -11.10
N ARG A 156 -8.14 4.57 -10.35
CA ARG A 156 -8.57 5.94 -10.60
C ARG A 156 -7.41 6.82 -11.04
N ILE A 157 -7.71 7.82 -11.86
CA ILE A 157 -6.81 8.93 -12.19
C ILE A 157 -6.79 9.88 -10.98
N GLY A 158 -5.63 10.48 -10.72
CA GLY A 158 -5.44 11.44 -9.65
C GLY A 158 -4.26 11.09 -8.75
N ALA A 159 -4.05 11.91 -7.73
CA ALA A 159 -2.98 11.68 -6.79
C ALA A 159 -3.33 10.55 -5.82
N HIS A 160 -2.40 9.63 -5.65
CA HIS A 160 -2.46 8.56 -4.67
C HIS A 160 -1.29 8.72 -3.71
N GLU A 161 -1.44 8.18 -2.54
CA GLU A 161 -0.37 8.09 -1.55
C GLU A 161 -0.23 6.67 -1.05
N PHE A 162 0.98 6.30 -0.72
CA PHE A 162 1.23 5.04 -0.02
C PHE A 162 2.24 5.25 1.11
N VAL A 163 2.18 4.39 2.10
CA VAL A 163 3.15 4.29 3.18
C VAL A 163 3.51 2.83 3.38
N VAL A 164 4.72 2.58 3.79
CA VAL A 164 5.18 1.26 4.27
C VAL A 164 5.14 1.29 5.79
N ALA A 165 4.51 0.32 6.39
CA ALA A 165 4.50 0.10 7.83
C ALA A 165 5.15 -1.26 8.12
N ALA A 166 6.02 -1.29 9.11
CA ALA A 166 6.67 -2.52 9.57
C ALA A 166 6.67 -2.56 11.09
N TRP A 167 6.59 -3.76 11.65
CA TRP A 167 6.57 -3.96 13.09
C TRP A 167 7.14 -5.33 13.47
N PHE A 168 7.50 -5.46 14.73
CA PHE A 168 7.82 -6.73 15.34
C PHE A 168 6.56 -7.60 15.40
N ASP A 169 6.65 -8.81 14.85
CA ASP A 169 5.55 -9.77 14.87
C ASP A 169 5.76 -10.78 16.01
N ALA A 170 5.20 -10.45 17.16
CA ALA A 170 5.32 -11.27 18.35
C ALA A 170 4.75 -12.67 18.14
N TRP A 171 3.63 -12.79 17.40
CA TRP A 171 3.02 -14.08 17.13
C TRP A 171 3.91 -14.98 16.26
N HIS A 172 4.39 -14.46 15.12
CA HIS A 172 5.27 -15.25 14.26
C HIS A 172 6.62 -15.55 14.93
N THR A 173 7.16 -14.64 15.74
CA THR A 173 8.36 -14.91 16.53
C THR A 173 8.14 -16.07 17.48
N PHE A 174 7.06 -16.02 18.25
CA PHE A 174 6.73 -17.07 19.20
C PHE A 174 6.51 -18.43 18.50
N THR A 175 5.72 -18.48 17.44
CA THR A 175 5.44 -19.73 16.72
C THR A 175 6.70 -20.31 16.09
N HIS A 176 7.56 -19.47 15.51
CA HIS A 176 8.84 -19.89 14.96
C HIS A 176 9.77 -20.50 16.02
N ASP A 177 9.88 -19.86 17.18
CA ASP A 177 10.70 -20.34 18.29
C ASP A 177 10.20 -21.68 18.81
N ILE A 178 8.89 -21.85 18.93
CA ILE A 178 8.26 -23.13 19.32
C ILE A 178 8.59 -24.22 18.29
N GLU A 179 8.46 -23.94 17.01
CA GLU A 179 8.80 -24.88 15.93
C GLU A 179 10.26 -25.35 16.02
N VAL A 180 11.19 -24.41 16.12
CA VAL A 180 12.63 -24.71 16.19
C VAL A 180 12.96 -25.56 17.44
N LYS A 181 12.40 -25.22 18.59
CA LYS A 181 12.61 -25.97 19.85
C LYS A 181 11.96 -27.35 19.80
N HIS A 182 10.77 -27.45 19.18
CA HIS A 182 10.09 -28.73 18.97
C HIS A 182 10.90 -29.67 18.09
N GLN A 183 11.41 -29.20 16.97
CA GLN A 183 12.29 -29.97 16.09
C GLN A 183 13.57 -30.42 16.77
N ALA A 184 14.05 -29.66 17.76
CA ALA A 184 15.19 -30.02 18.60
C ALA A 184 14.85 -31.02 19.73
N GLY A 185 13.59 -31.47 19.83
CA GLY A 185 13.12 -32.44 20.82
C GLY A 185 13.09 -31.88 22.25
N ARG A 186 12.92 -30.56 22.43
CA ARG A 186 12.84 -29.94 23.75
C ARG A 186 11.42 -30.01 24.34
N ASP A 187 11.33 -30.03 25.67
CA ASP A 187 10.06 -29.80 26.35
C ASP A 187 9.65 -28.32 26.19
N LEU A 188 8.44 -28.08 25.69
CA LEU A 188 7.92 -26.76 25.35
C LEU A 188 6.97 -26.18 26.42
N SER A 189 6.78 -26.90 27.54
CA SER A 189 5.76 -26.54 28.53
C SER A 189 5.98 -25.15 29.13
N LEU A 190 7.23 -24.77 29.35
CA LEU A 190 7.60 -23.47 29.90
C LEU A 190 7.44 -22.35 28.83
N GLU A 191 7.99 -22.56 27.64
CA GLU A 191 7.94 -21.59 26.55
C GLU A 191 6.51 -21.29 26.12
N VAL A 192 5.65 -22.30 26.10
CA VAL A 192 4.23 -22.09 25.80
C VAL A 192 3.57 -21.23 26.86
N HIS A 193 3.87 -21.48 28.15
CA HIS A 193 3.31 -20.70 29.24
C HIS A 193 3.77 -19.23 29.21
N GLU A 194 5.08 -19.02 29.06
CA GLU A 194 5.67 -17.67 28.97
C GLU A 194 5.15 -16.89 27.73
N GLY A 195 5.08 -17.54 26.57
CA GLY A 195 4.58 -16.89 25.33
C GLY A 195 3.10 -16.53 25.40
N LEU A 196 2.29 -17.31 26.13
CA LEU A 196 0.89 -16.96 26.34
C LEU A 196 0.73 -15.72 27.22
N ASP A 197 1.55 -15.59 28.25
CA ASP A 197 1.56 -14.41 29.11
C ASP A 197 2.01 -13.18 28.33
N GLU A 198 3.04 -13.29 27.50
CA GLU A 198 3.58 -12.20 26.68
C GLU A 198 2.58 -11.74 25.59
N LEU A 199 1.87 -12.67 24.97
CA LEU A 199 0.83 -12.39 23.97
C LEU A 199 -0.50 -11.96 24.59
N GLY A 200 -0.62 -11.99 25.92
CA GLY A 200 -1.85 -11.65 26.65
C GLY A 200 -2.99 -12.65 26.44
N LEU A 201 -2.69 -13.87 26.04
CA LEU A 201 -3.68 -14.94 25.87
C LEU A 201 -3.98 -15.57 27.24
N GLN A 202 -5.19 -15.37 27.75
CA GLN A 202 -5.56 -15.78 29.11
C GLN A 202 -6.59 -16.92 29.17
N SER A 203 -7.15 -17.31 28.01
CA SER A 203 -8.14 -18.37 27.98
C SER A 203 -7.55 -19.73 27.61
N ARG A 204 -7.98 -20.76 28.28
CA ARG A 204 -7.59 -22.14 27.99
C ARG A 204 -7.95 -22.55 26.55
N THR A 205 -9.03 -22.00 26.02
CA THR A 205 -9.50 -22.27 24.64
C THR A 205 -8.54 -21.68 23.61
N GLU A 206 -8.04 -20.44 23.82
CA GLU A 206 -7.06 -19.80 22.95
C GLU A 206 -5.73 -20.59 22.95
N VAL A 207 -5.33 -21.14 24.10
CA VAL A 207 -4.16 -22.02 24.22
C VAL A 207 -4.34 -23.31 23.42
N GLU A 208 -5.49 -23.96 23.56
CA GLU A 208 -5.79 -25.23 22.86
C GLU A 208 -5.86 -25.00 21.33
N GLU A 209 -6.43 -23.89 20.90
CA GLU A 209 -6.47 -23.49 19.47
C GLU A 209 -5.07 -23.20 18.93
N LEU A 210 -4.22 -22.53 19.72
CA LEU A 210 -2.83 -22.27 19.39
C LEU A 210 -2.05 -23.56 19.22
N LEU A 211 -2.11 -24.46 20.19
CA LEU A 211 -1.42 -25.74 20.15
C LEU A 211 -1.88 -26.58 18.96
N ALA A 212 -3.18 -26.64 18.68
CA ALA A 212 -3.74 -27.34 17.53
C ALA A 212 -3.33 -26.71 16.19
N HIS A 213 -3.08 -25.39 16.16
CA HIS A 213 -2.55 -24.71 14.99
C HIS A 213 -1.08 -25.06 14.75
N LEU A 214 -0.26 -25.05 15.79
CA LEU A 214 1.16 -25.41 15.74
C LEU A 214 1.35 -26.87 15.31
N GLU A 215 0.56 -27.80 15.86
CA GLU A 215 0.60 -29.20 15.48
C GLU A 215 0.26 -29.43 13.99
N ARG A 216 -0.68 -28.66 13.44
CA ARG A 216 -1.02 -28.71 12.02
C ARG A 216 0.10 -28.17 11.14
N GLN A 217 0.71 -27.04 11.51
CA GLN A 217 1.84 -26.47 10.76
C GLN A 217 3.04 -27.43 10.73
N ILE A 218 3.34 -28.10 11.83
CA ILE A 218 4.42 -29.08 11.93
C ILE A 218 4.12 -30.30 11.04
N ALA A 219 2.87 -30.78 11.03
CA ALA A 219 2.45 -31.90 10.19
C ALA A 219 2.51 -31.59 8.69
N ASP A 220 2.22 -30.35 8.29
CA ASP A 220 2.27 -29.90 6.89
C ASP A 220 3.71 -29.64 6.41
N SER A 221 4.67 -29.54 7.32
CA SER A 221 6.09 -29.27 7.03
C SER A 221 6.95 -30.55 6.97
N SER A 222 6.37 -31.71 7.27
CA SER A 222 7.01 -33.05 7.27
C SER A 222 6.69 -33.85 6.04
#